data_015bf7b15977a2c390a044e8a2133c4e
#
_entry.id   015bf7b15977a2c390a044e8a2133c4e
#
_cell.length_a   1.000
_cell.length_b   1.000
_cell.length_c   1.000
_cell.angle_alpha   90.00
_cell.angle_beta   90.00
_cell.angle_gamma   90.00
#
_symmetry.space_group_name_H-M   'P 1'
#
loop_
_entity.id
_entity.type
_entity.pdbx_description
1 polymer ?
#
loop_
_entity_poly.entity_id
_entity_poly.type
_entity_poly.pdbx_seq_one_letter_code
_entity_poly.pdbx_strand_id
1 'polypeptide(L)'
;MQRNLLINVILVIFLLAGCKTTYHYTEFIKPSRRYVPSTIYVVGVAQRSTTAKTICPVYTNGIPYGELEEIPRKSANLTIENLKELCEGIGRFKFVEIEVDPSEVNEKEFASKPYTEAEIESLSKIYDLDGIISLDGHNMLVRTSGSVNVVSVTDGSGMPTQVPEFSKESEVSMSLLWRFFDCSTGQLIDEYQENYERVFGRVSYSEEEIQEFKDEDMGLMDVSGMAAYDYFERISPHWEPDYR
;
A
#
# COMPACT_ATOMS: atom_id res chain seq x y z
N MET A 1 31.01 -23.38 57.06
CA MET A 1 30.61 -23.70 55.70
C MET A 1 29.23 -23.12 55.31
N GLN A 2 28.20 -23.16 56.17
CA GLN A 2 26.83 -22.67 55.84
C GLN A 2 26.73 -21.18 55.51
N ARG A 3 27.56 -20.29 56.15
CA ARG A 3 27.49 -18.84 55.93
C ARG A 3 27.95 -18.41 54.52
N ASN A 4 28.90 -19.11 53.94
CA ASN A 4 29.36 -18.80 52.57
C ASN A 4 28.40 -19.31 51.50
N LEU A 5 27.61 -20.35 51.79
CA LEU A 5 26.59 -20.86 50.89
C LEU A 5 25.41 -19.86 50.77
N LEU A 6 25.01 -19.24 51.89
CA LEU A 6 23.93 -18.26 51.94
C LEU A 6 24.29 -16.99 51.16
N ILE A 7 25.52 -16.52 51.26
CA ILE A 7 26.00 -15.34 50.52
C ILE A 7 26.03 -15.61 49.02
N ASN A 8 26.46 -16.80 48.61
CA ASN A 8 26.47 -17.15 47.17
C ASN A 8 25.05 -17.29 46.61
N VAL A 9 24.12 -17.81 47.38
CA VAL A 9 22.69 -17.90 46.95
C VAL A 9 22.05 -16.52 46.81
N ILE A 10 22.32 -15.60 47.74
CA ILE A 10 21.84 -14.23 47.67
C ILE A 10 22.44 -13.49 46.45
N LEU A 11 23.75 -13.69 46.18
CA LEU A 11 24.41 -13.08 45.03
C LEU A 11 23.84 -13.58 43.69
N VAL A 12 23.51 -14.89 43.60
CA VAL A 12 22.88 -15.48 42.43
C VAL A 12 21.45 -14.96 42.23
N ILE A 13 20.70 -14.76 43.31
CA ILE A 13 19.32 -14.17 43.22
C ILE A 13 19.42 -12.72 42.76
N PHE A 14 20.41 -11.94 43.20
CA PHE A 14 20.61 -10.56 42.72
C PHE A 14 21.07 -10.52 41.25
N LEU A 15 21.83 -11.49 40.77
CA LEU A 15 22.24 -11.61 39.37
C LEU A 15 21.10 -12.07 38.47
N LEU A 16 20.12 -12.88 39.01
CA LEU A 16 18.92 -13.33 38.31
C LEU A 16 17.77 -12.30 38.35
N ALA A 17 17.83 -11.33 39.28
CA ALA A 17 16.99 -10.14 39.24
C ALA A 17 17.51 -9.19 38.13
N GLY A 18 17.76 -9.77 36.96
CA GLY A 18 18.29 -9.08 35.80
C GLY A 18 17.42 -7.85 35.50
N CYS A 19 18.07 -6.77 35.18
CA CYS A 19 17.46 -5.55 34.66
C CYS A 19 16.35 -5.90 33.70
N LYS A 20 15.08 -5.82 34.15
CA LYS A 20 13.98 -5.68 33.20
C LYS A 20 14.23 -4.35 32.51
N THR A 21 14.82 -4.42 31.32
CA THR A 21 14.89 -3.27 30.46
C THR A 21 13.44 -2.92 30.12
N THR A 22 12.87 -2.00 30.87
CA THR A 22 11.54 -1.46 30.55
C THR A 22 11.77 -0.53 29.38
N TYR A 23 11.44 -0.99 28.17
CA TYR A 23 11.38 -0.11 27.03
C TYR A 23 10.23 0.85 27.26
N HIS A 24 10.55 2.10 27.56
CA HIS A 24 9.56 3.17 27.53
C HIS A 24 9.37 3.56 26.07
N TYR A 25 8.29 3.08 25.48
CA TYR A 25 7.83 3.59 24.20
C TYR A 25 7.20 4.96 24.45
N THR A 26 7.87 6.00 23.98
CA THR A 26 7.25 7.32 23.90
C THR A 26 6.58 7.40 22.53
N GLU A 27 5.27 7.34 22.53
CA GLU A 27 4.49 7.65 21.33
C GLU A 27 4.41 9.16 21.18
N PHE A 28 4.67 9.66 19.99
CA PHE A 28 4.47 11.07 19.67
C PHE A 28 3.58 11.20 18.44
N ILE A 29 2.82 12.31 18.39
CA ILE A 29 2.00 12.60 17.21
C ILE A 29 2.90 13.21 16.15
N LYS A 30 3.09 12.50 15.06
CA LYS A 30 3.73 13.02 13.86
C LYS A 30 2.71 13.90 13.12
N PRO A 31 3.01 15.17 12.86
CA PRO A 31 2.12 16.04 12.12
C PRO A 31 1.99 15.55 10.67
N SER A 32 0.82 15.77 10.08
CA SER A 32 0.61 15.53 8.64
C SER A 32 1.59 16.35 7.81
N ARG A 33 2.04 15.81 6.69
CA ARG A 33 2.93 16.52 5.73
C ARG A 33 2.21 17.69 5.06
N ARG A 34 0.88 17.62 4.99
CA ARG A 34 0.02 18.68 4.45
C ARG A 34 -0.95 19.17 5.51
N TYR A 35 -1.14 20.48 5.59
CA TYR A 35 -2.13 21.03 6.50
C TYR A 35 -3.53 20.75 5.97
N VAL A 36 -4.31 20.02 6.73
CA VAL A 36 -5.74 19.80 6.50
C VAL A 36 -6.50 20.35 7.71
N PRO A 37 -7.42 21.31 7.52
CA PRO A 37 -8.18 21.94 8.60
C PRO A 37 -8.85 20.89 9.49
N SER A 38 -8.80 21.09 10.82
CA SER A 38 -9.44 20.18 11.77
C SER A 38 -10.98 20.22 11.71
N THR A 39 -11.53 21.21 11.05
CA THR A 39 -12.97 21.34 10.78
C THR A 39 -13.46 20.35 9.73
N ILE A 40 -12.57 19.80 8.91
CA ILE A 40 -12.92 18.75 7.93
C ILE A 40 -12.96 17.42 8.66
N TYR A 41 -14.15 16.85 8.77
CA TYR A 41 -14.39 15.56 9.44
C TYR A 41 -15.14 14.57 8.55
N VAL A 42 -16.26 14.98 7.93
CA VAL A 42 -17.00 14.13 6.99
C VAL A 42 -16.41 14.30 5.60
N VAL A 43 -15.79 13.25 5.09
CA VAL A 43 -15.04 13.29 3.83
C VAL A 43 -15.66 12.35 2.81
N GLY A 44 -16.05 12.89 1.68
CA GLY A 44 -16.45 12.11 0.53
C GLY A 44 -15.24 11.44 -0.14
N VAL A 45 -15.37 10.18 -0.53
CA VAL A 45 -14.35 9.47 -1.31
C VAL A 45 -14.90 9.11 -2.67
N ALA A 46 -14.21 9.55 -3.72
CA ALA A 46 -14.56 9.32 -5.10
C ALA A 46 -13.45 8.56 -5.85
N GLN A 47 -13.80 7.49 -6.55
CA GLN A 47 -12.91 6.84 -7.50
C GLN A 47 -13.23 7.37 -8.91
N ARG A 48 -12.41 8.30 -9.40
CA ARG A 48 -12.57 8.93 -10.71
C ARG A 48 -11.48 8.55 -11.71
N SER A 49 -10.63 7.62 -11.30
CA SER A 49 -9.53 7.18 -12.15
C SER A 49 -10.07 6.50 -13.42
N THR A 50 -9.39 6.71 -14.52
CA THR A 50 -9.68 6.11 -15.82
C THR A 50 -9.60 4.58 -15.81
N THR A 51 -9.02 4.02 -14.77
CA THR A 51 -8.78 2.58 -14.58
C THR A 51 -10.04 1.74 -14.45
N ALA A 52 -11.22 2.32 -14.28
CA ALA A 52 -12.44 1.54 -14.35
C ALA A 52 -12.58 0.78 -15.69
N LYS A 53 -11.80 1.20 -16.71
CA LYS A 53 -11.76 0.60 -18.06
C LYS A 53 -10.37 0.32 -18.59
N THR A 54 -9.30 0.58 -17.81
CA THR A 54 -7.92 0.35 -18.27
C THR A 54 -7.54 -1.09 -18.04
N ILE A 55 -6.98 -1.66 -19.04
CA ILE A 55 -6.42 -3.01 -19.08
C ILE A 55 -4.99 -2.89 -18.56
N CYS A 56 -4.64 -3.67 -17.53
CA CYS A 56 -3.26 -3.76 -17.08
C CYS A 56 -2.49 -4.63 -18.09
N PRO A 57 -1.56 -4.06 -18.86
CA PRO A 57 -0.75 -4.87 -19.77
C PRO A 57 0.21 -5.72 -18.98
N VAL A 58 0.30 -6.99 -19.34
CA VAL A 58 1.28 -7.94 -18.81
C VAL A 58 2.35 -8.17 -19.87
N TYR A 59 3.60 -7.98 -19.47
CA TYR A 59 4.76 -8.25 -20.32
C TYR A 59 5.54 -9.44 -19.76
N THR A 60 5.87 -10.39 -20.64
CA THR A 60 6.77 -11.49 -20.33
C THR A 60 8.04 -11.34 -21.16
N ASN A 61 9.20 -11.18 -20.49
CA ASN A 61 10.49 -10.92 -21.15
C ASN A 61 10.43 -9.74 -22.14
N GLY A 62 9.70 -8.68 -21.81
CA GLY A 62 9.53 -7.49 -22.64
C GLY A 62 8.55 -7.65 -23.81
N ILE A 63 7.90 -8.80 -23.96
CA ILE A 63 6.90 -9.07 -24.99
C ILE A 63 5.51 -8.96 -24.36
N PRO A 64 4.54 -8.24 -24.97
CA PRO A 64 3.17 -8.23 -24.50
C PRO A 64 2.61 -9.67 -24.47
N TYR A 65 2.16 -10.11 -23.31
CA TYR A 65 1.68 -11.48 -23.11
C TYR A 65 0.15 -11.55 -22.92
N GLY A 66 -0.45 -10.49 -22.37
CA GLY A 66 -1.87 -10.43 -22.09
C GLY A 66 -2.28 -9.17 -21.39
N GLU A 67 -3.50 -9.16 -20.92
CA GLU A 67 -4.13 -8.02 -20.26
C GLU A 67 -4.94 -8.54 -19.06
N LEU A 68 -4.85 -7.86 -17.94
CA LEU A 68 -5.59 -8.16 -16.73
C LEU A 68 -6.71 -7.13 -16.57
N GLU A 69 -7.93 -7.51 -16.91
CA GLU A 69 -9.05 -6.57 -16.98
C GLU A 69 -9.54 -6.07 -15.62
N GLU A 70 -9.54 -6.94 -14.60
CA GLU A 70 -10.11 -6.58 -13.29
C GLU A 70 -9.10 -6.05 -12.27
N ILE A 71 -7.82 -6.34 -12.45
CA ILE A 71 -6.76 -6.01 -11.49
C ILE A 71 -6.63 -4.51 -11.26
N PRO A 72 -6.64 -3.63 -12.26
CA PRO A 72 -6.56 -2.20 -12.02
C PRO A 72 -7.70 -1.67 -11.16
N ARG A 73 -8.93 -2.12 -11.42
CA ARG A 73 -10.10 -1.72 -10.63
C ARG A 73 -10.01 -2.24 -9.19
N LYS A 74 -9.60 -3.50 -9.02
CA LYS A 74 -9.38 -4.11 -7.71
C LYS A 74 -8.30 -3.34 -6.93
N SER A 75 -7.21 -2.93 -7.60
CA SER A 75 -6.14 -2.12 -7.02
C SER A 75 -6.63 -0.76 -6.56
N ALA A 76 -7.35 -0.03 -7.41
CA ALA A 76 -7.89 1.28 -7.06
C ALA A 76 -8.84 1.20 -5.85
N ASN A 77 -9.75 0.21 -5.84
CA ASN A 77 -10.64 -0.02 -4.71
C ASN A 77 -9.85 -0.33 -3.44
N LEU A 78 -8.89 -1.26 -3.50
CA LEU A 78 -8.07 -1.65 -2.36
C LEU A 78 -7.25 -0.47 -1.81
N THR A 79 -6.75 0.41 -2.68
CA THR A 79 -6.03 1.62 -2.28
C THR A 79 -6.93 2.58 -1.50
N ILE A 80 -8.18 2.75 -1.96
CA ILE A 80 -9.18 3.57 -1.27
C ILE A 80 -9.58 2.95 0.08
N GLU A 81 -9.87 1.64 0.10
CA GLU A 81 -10.24 0.93 1.32
C GLU A 81 -9.15 1.01 2.38
N ASN A 82 -7.90 0.77 2.01
CA ASN A 82 -6.76 0.90 2.92
C ASN A 82 -6.62 2.33 3.46
N LEU A 83 -6.80 3.37 2.64
CA LEU A 83 -6.78 4.75 3.09
C LEU A 83 -7.89 5.04 4.12
N LYS A 84 -9.11 4.56 3.83
CA LYS A 84 -10.26 4.69 4.76
C LYS A 84 -9.95 4.05 6.10
N GLU A 85 -9.50 2.79 6.10
CA GLU A 85 -9.17 2.04 7.31
C GLU A 85 -8.11 2.75 8.16
N LEU A 86 -7.03 3.26 7.53
CA LEU A 86 -5.98 4.00 8.22
C LEU A 86 -6.50 5.28 8.89
N CYS A 87 -7.27 6.07 8.17
CA CYS A 87 -7.81 7.33 8.69
C CYS A 87 -8.89 7.13 9.74
N GLU A 88 -9.79 6.15 9.56
CA GLU A 88 -10.83 5.81 10.53
C GLU A 88 -10.24 5.19 11.80
N GLY A 89 -9.17 4.41 11.65
CA GLY A 89 -8.46 3.80 12.79
C GLY A 89 -7.94 4.82 13.81
N ILE A 90 -7.59 6.03 13.36
CA ILE A 90 -7.16 7.12 14.23
C ILE A 90 -8.29 8.13 14.52
N GLY A 91 -9.49 7.91 14.01
CA GLY A 91 -10.65 8.80 14.19
C GLY A 91 -10.52 10.18 13.52
N ARG A 92 -9.66 10.30 12.47
CA ARG A 92 -9.40 11.58 11.80
C ARG A 92 -10.54 12.00 10.88
N PHE A 93 -11.07 11.06 10.11
CA PHE A 93 -12.15 11.29 9.15
C PHE A 93 -13.26 10.25 9.31
N LYS A 94 -14.46 10.65 8.92
CA LYS A 94 -15.59 9.77 8.66
C LYS A 94 -15.84 9.77 7.15
N PHE A 95 -15.71 8.64 6.51
CA PHE A 95 -15.84 8.55 5.06
C PHE A 95 -17.27 8.28 4.59
N VAL A 96 -17.60 8.88 3.45
CA VAL A 96 -18.84 8.66 2.69
C VAL A 96 -18.45 8.38 1.25
N GLU A 97 -18.94 7.29 0.67
CA GLU A 97 -18.67 6.98 -0.72
C GLU A 97 -19.49 7.87 -1.65
N ILE A 98 -18.81 8.44 -2.65
CA ILE A 98 -19.44 9.23 -3.71
C ILE A 98 -19.57 8.36 -4.94
N GLU A 99 -20.78 8.18 -5.42
CA GLU A 99 -21.04 7.52 -6.70
C GLU A 99 -20.60 8.44 -7.84
N VAL A 100 -19.68 7.96 -8.67
CA VAL A 100 -19.18 8.67 -9.85
C VAL A 100 -19.81 8.07 -11.10
N ASP A 101 -20.34 8.93 -11.97
CA ASP A 101 -20.84 8.47 -13.27
C ASP A 101 -19.64 8.03 -14.14
N PRO A 102 -19.60 6.77 -14.59
CA PRO A 102 -18.53 6.28 -15.45
C PRO A 102 -18.39 7.06 -16.77
N SER A 103 -19.42 7.77 -17.21
CA SER A 103 -19.37 8.60 -18.42
C SER A 103 -18.54 9.88 -18.27
N GLU A 104 -18.26 10.31 -17.04
CA GLU A 104 -17.43 11.49 -16.74
C GLU A 104 -15.93 11.19 -16.81
N VAL A 105 -15.55 9.92 -16.88
CA VAL A 105 -14.18 9.47 -16.92
C VAL A 105 -13.62 9.50 -18.33
N ASN A 106 -12.60 10.32 -18.59
CA ASN A 106 -11.94 10.38 -19.88
C ASN A 106 -10.94 9.22 -20.05
N GLU A 107 -11.28 8.23 -20.85
CA GLU A 107 -10.48 7.00 -21.06
C GLU A 107 -9.11 7.24 -21.71
N LYS A 108 -8.86 8.43 -22.25
CA LYS A 108 -7.61 8.74 -22.98
C LYS A 108 -6.56 9.44 -22.13
N GLU A 109 -6.93 9.92 -20.96
CA GLU A 109 -6.04 10.66 -20.07
C GLU A 109 -5.76 9.84 -18.80
N PHE A 110 -4.54 9.91 -18.30
CA PHE A 110 -4.15 9.26 -17.04
C PHE A 110 -5.02 9.70 -15.86
N ALA A 111 -5.44 10.97 -15.85
CA ALA A 111 -6.16 11.55 -14.73
C ALA A 111 -7.45 12.25 -15.19
N SER A 112 -8.46 12.13 -14.37
CA SER A 112 -9.69 12.94 -14.49
C SER A 112 -9.37 14.42 -14.24
N LYS A 113 -10.17 15.30 -14.84
CA LYS A 113 -10.08 16.75 -14.55
C LYS A 113 -10.42 17.01 -13.09
N PRO A 114 -9.77 18.00 -12.43
CA PRO A 114 -10.17 18.41 -11.09
C PRO A 114 -11.65 18.76 -11.04
N TYR A 115 -12.28 18.52 -9.90
CA TYR A 115 -13.63 19.05 -9.66
C TYR A 115 -13.65 20.56 -9.76
N THR A 116 -14.69 21.12 -10.36
CA THR A 116 -14.99 22.53 -10.32
C THR A 116 -15.63 22.91 -8.98
N GLU A 117 -15.58 24.19 -8.61
CA GLU A 117 -16.24 24.68 -7.39
C GLU A 117 -17.74 24.33 -7.35
N ALA A 118 -18.43 24.40 -8.50
CA ALA A 118 -19.85 24.07 -8.60
C ALA A 118 -20.13 22.58 -8.36
N GLU A 119 -19.25 21.69 -8.83
CA GLU A 119 -19.36 20.26 -8.57
C GLU A 119 -19.09 19.95 -7.10
N ILE A 120 -18.07 20.57 -6.50
CA ILE A 120 -17.74 20.44 -5.07
C ILE A 120 -18.94 20.89 -4.23
N GLU A 121 -19.51 22.05 -4.52
CA GLU A 121 -20.68 22.59 -3.83
C GLU A 121 -21.90 21.65 -3.95
N SER A 122 -22.12 21.10 -5.14
CA SER A 122 -23.22 20.15 -5.38
C SER A 122 -23.05 18.87 -4.59
N LEU A 123 -21.87 18.24 -4.66
CA LEU A 123 -21.55 17.01 -3.94
C LEU A 123 -21.61 17.22 -2.42
N SER A 124 -21.07 18.35 -1.92
CA SER A 124 -21.12 18.71 -0.51
C SER A 124 -22.55 18.76 0.02
N LYS A 125 -23.49 19.35 -0.75
CA LYS A 125 -24.91 19.43 -0.37
C LYS A 125 -25.63 18.10 -0.43
N ILE A 126 -25.30 17.25 -1.43
CA ILE A 126 -25.97 15.94 -1.60
C ILE A 126 -25.57 14.98 -0.48
N TYR A 127 -24.30 14.96 -0.12
CA TYR A 127 -23.73 13.99 0.80
C TYR A 127 -23.39 14.55 2.19
N ASP A 128 -23.63 15.84 2.46
CA ASP A 128 -23.30 16.57 3.70
C ASP A 128 -21.80 16.45 4.08
N LEU A 129 -20.93 16.91 3.18
CA LEU A 129 -19.48 16.73 3.27
C LEU A 129 -18.75 18.00 3.68
N ASP A 130 -17.70 17.83 4.50
CA ASP A 130 -16.71 18.88 4.81
C ASP A 130 -15.56 18.91 3.80
N GLY A 131 -15.23 17.76 3.20
CA GLY A 131 -14.17 17.63 2.21
C GLY A 131 -14.41 16.48 1.23
N ILE A 132 -13.65 16.47 0.13
CA ILE A 132 -13.70 15.41 -0.89
C ILE A 132 -12.29 14.95 -1.19
N ILE A 133 -12.01 13.66 -1.03
CA ILE A 133 -10.80 13.00 -1.53
C ILE A 133 -11.19 12.22 -2.79
N SER A 134 -10.44 12.45 -3.87
CA SER A 134 -10.65 11.70 -5.11
C SER A 134 -9.36 11.01 -5.57
N LEU A 135 -9.48 9.75 -5.97
CA LEU A 135 -8.46 9.04 -6.74
C LEU A 135 -8.73 9.32 -8.22
N ASP A 136 -8.08 10.36 -8.73
CA ASP A 136 -8.34 10.90 -10.06
C ASP A 136 -7.51 10.24 -11.17
N GLY A 137 -6.35 9.69 -10.81
CA GLY A 137 -5.49 8.94 -11.71
C GLY A 137 -5.04 7.63 -11.06
N HIS A 138 -5.06 6.56 -11.83
CA HIS A 138 -4.53 5.27 -11.42
C HIS A 138 -4.16 4.47 -12.67
N ASN A 139 -2.97 3.92 -12.69
CA ASN A 139 -2.49 3.06 -13.75
C ASN A 139 -1.62 1.96 -13.15
N MET A 140 -1.71 0.77 -13.71
CA MET A 140 -0.88 -0.37 -13.30
C MET A 140 -0.17 -1.00 -14.48
N LEU A 141 1.00 -1.56 -14.19
CA LEU A 141 1.79 -2.34 -15.13
C LEU A 141 2.37 -3.55 -14.40
N VAL A 142 2.26 -4.71 -15.01
CA VAL A 142 2.90 -5.94 -14.54
C VAL A 142 3.90 -6.41 -15.58
N ARG A 143 5.14 -6.62 -15.15
CA ARG A 143 6.19 -7.23 -15.97
C ARG A 143 6.64 -8.51 -15.31
N THR A 144 6.68 -9.58 -16.08
CA THR A 144 7.16 -10.88 -15.61
C THR A 144 8.34 -11.34 -16.46
N SER A 145 9.36 -11.82 -15.81
CA SER A 145 10.51 -12.48 -16.44
C SER A 145 10.74 -13.85 -15.80
N GLY A 146 11.24 -14.77 -16.58
CA GLY A 146 11.57 -16.10 -16.08
C GLY A 146 12.84 -16.63 -16.72
N SER A 147 13.56 -17.48 -16.00
CA SER A 147 14.72 -18.20 -16.53
C SER A 147 14.77 -19.63 -16.02
N VAL A 148 15.48 -20.45 -16.77
CA VAL A 148 15.80 -21.82 -16.38
C VAL A 148 17.31 -21.97 -16.41
N ASN A 149 17.89 -22.32 -15.27
CA ASN A 149 19.32 -22.59 -15.13
C ASN A 149 19.52 -24.06 -14.78
N VAL A 150 20.69 -24.60 -15.06
CA VAL A 150 21.08 -25.93 -14.58
C VAL A 150 22.09 -25.72 -13.46
N VAL A 151 21.69 -26.16 -12.26
CA VAL A 151 22.50 -26.04 -11.05
C VAL A 151 22.95 -27.41 -10.54
N SER A 152 24.09 -27.45 -9.87
CA SER A 152 24.59 -28.67 -9.25
C SER A 152 24.13 -28.75 -7.81
N VAL A 153 23.34 -29.73 -7.47
CA VAL A 153 22.84 -29.99 -6.11
C VAL A 153 23.49 -31.26 -5.58
N THR A 154 23.95 -31.22 -4.34
CA THR A 154 24.53 -32.41 -3.68
C THR A 154 23.40 -33.22 -3.07
N ASP A 155 23.24 -34.46 -3.51
CA ASP A 155 22.24 -35.38 -2.98
C ASP A 155 22.63 -35.93 -1.57
N GLY A 156 21.74 -36.70 -0.96
CA GLY A 156 21.96 -37.29 0.38
C GLY A 156 23.13 -38.30 0.45
N SER A 157 23.68 -38.69 -0.70
CA SER A 157 24.89 -39.54 -0.78
C SER A 157 26.19 -38.74 -0.94
N GLY A 158 26.10 -37.39 -1.04
CA GLY A 158 27.24 -36.51 -1.26
C GLY A 158 27.66 -36.40 -2.74
N MET A 159 26.88 -36.94 -3.66
CA MET A 159 27.16 -36.86 -5.10
C MET A 159 26.50 -35.63 -5.73
N PRO A 160 27.26 -34.86 -6.55
CA PRO A 160 26.68 -33.73 -7.28
C PRO A 160 25.75 -34.25 -8.40
N THR A 161 24.51 -33.80 -8.40
CA THR A 161 23.52 -34.06 -9.44
C THR A 161 23.12 -32.73 -10.08
N GLN A 162 23.02 -32.68 -11.39
CA GLN A 162 22.54 -31.50 -12.10
C GLN A 162 21.02 -31.54 -12.19
N VAL A 163 20.39 -30.46 -11.71
CA VAL A 163 18.94 -30.29 -11.72
C VAL A 163 18.56 -28.95 -12.37
N PRO A 164 17.43 -28.86 -13.05
CA PRO A 164 16.93 -27.56 -13.50
C PRO A 164 16.48 -26.73 -12.30
N GLU A 165 16.81 -25.46 -12.32
CA GLU A 165 16.34 -24.42 -11.41
C GLU A 165 15.53 -23.43 -12.20
N PHE A 166 14.27 -23.28 -11.88
CA PHE A 166 13.34 -22.36 -12.49
C PHE A 166 13.26 -21.10 -11.63
N SER A 167 13.32 -19.93 -12.25
CA SER A 167 13.10 -18.66 -11.58
C SER A 167 12.01 -17.86 -12.27
N LYS A 168 11.21 -17.16 -11.48
CA LYS A 168 10.24 -16.16 -11.94
C LYS A 168 10.46 -14.89 -11.14
N GLU A 169 10.46 -13.76 -11.82
CA GLU A 169 10.48 -12.44 -11.22
C GLU A 169 9.33 -11.62 -11.82
N SER A 170 8.54 -10.99 -10.96
CA SER A 170 7.44 -10.13 -11.36
C SER A 170 7.61 -8.75 -10.73
N GLU A 171 7.62 -7.73 -11.57
CA GLU A 171 7.61 -6.31 -11.22
C GLU A 171 6.17 -5.82 -11.35
N VAL A 172 5.61 -5.33 -10.26
CA VAL A 172 4.31 -4.65 -10.23
C VAL A 172 4.55 -3.19 -9.96
N SER A 173 4.16 -2.33 -10.90
CA SER A 173 4.27 -0.89 -10.76
C SER A 173 2.91 -0.22 -10.87
N MET A 174 2.71 0.84 -10.08
CA MET A 174 1.47 1.61 -10.00
C MET A 174 1.78 3.10 -9.98
N SER A 175 1.06 3.87 -10.80
CA SER A 175 1.05 5.33 -10.76
C SER A 175 -0.33 5.81 -10.33
N LEU A 176 -0.39 6.78 -9.44
CA LEU A 176 -1.67 7.32 -8.98
C LEU A 176 -1.62 8.84 -8.80
N LEU A 177 -2.81 9.45 -8.79
CA LEU A 177 -3.03 10.86 -8.50
C LEU A 177 -4.21 11.01 -7.54
N TRP A 178 -3.93 11.55 -6.37
CA TRP A 178 -4.91 11.94 -5.37
C TRP A 178 -5.16 13.44 -5.43
N ARG A 179 -6.42 13.85 -5.16
CA ARG A 179 -6.78 15.23 -4.89
C ARG A 179 -7.66 15.32 -3.66
N PHE A 180 -7.45 16.38 -2.88
CA PHE A 180 -8.26 16.68 -1.70
C PHE A 180 -8.79 18.11 -1.78
N PHE A 181 -10.10 18.25 -1.66
CA PHE A 181 -10.81 19.51 -1.75
C PHE A 181 -11.48 19.86 -0.43
N ASP A 182 -11.49 21.16 -0.09
CA ASP A 182 -12.27 21.72 1.02
C ASP A 182 -13.65 22.13 0.50
N CYS A 183 -14.71 21.53 1.00
CA CYS A 183 -16.08 21.82 0.59
C CYS A 183 -16.56 23.22 1.00
N SER A 184 -16.01 23.78 2.09
CA SER A 184 -16.40 25.10 2.57
C SER A 184 -15.90 26.24 1.69
N THR A 185 -14.75 26.03 1.04
CA THR A 185 -14.10 27.03 0.19
C THR A 185 -14.13 26.69 -1.30
N GLY A 186 -14.47 25.45 -1.66
CA GLY A 186 -14.36 24.93 -3.02
C GLY A 186 -12.91 24.76 -3.52
N GLN A 187 -11.91 24.87 -2.63
CA GLN A 187 -10.51 24.90 -3.02
C GLN A 187 -9.83 23.54 -2.94
N LEU A 188 -8.87 23.33 -3.81
CA LEU A 188 -7.94 22.20 -3.76
C LEU A 188 -6.97 22.39 -2.59
N ILE A 189 -7.05 21.53 -1.58
CA ILE A 189 -6.13 21.50 -0.43
C ILE A 189 -4.83 20.83 -0.81
N ASP A 190 -4.91 19.71 -1.51
CA ASP A 190 -3.76 18.89 -1.87
C ASP A 190 -3.93 18.20 -3.22
N GLU A 191 -2.82 18.12 -3.95
CA GLU A 191 -2.67 17.28 -5.13
C GLU A 191 -1.38 16.48 -4.96
N TYR A 192 -1.49 15.16 -5.07
CA TYR A 192 -0.39 14.24 -4.84
C TYR A 192 -0.34 13.16 -5.89
N GLN A 193 0.73 13.18 -6.69
CA GLN A 193 1.02 12.15 -7.68
C GLN A 193 2.29 11.41 -7.29
N GLU A 194 2.25 10.08 -7.34
CA GLU A 194 3.38 9.22 -7.00
C GLU A 194 3.36 7.92 -7.79
N ASN A 195 4.53 7.26 -7.80
CA ASN A 195 4.74 5.97 -8.44
C ASN A 195 5.27 4.98 -7.41
N TYR A 196 4.70 3.78 -7.42
CA TYR A 196 5.07 2.68 -6.53
C TYR A 196 5.50 1.48 -7.36
N GLU A 197 6.49 0.77 -6.87
CA GLU A 197 7.01 -0.42 -7.53
C GLU A 197 7.34 -1.48 -6.48
N ARG A 198 7.03 -2.74 -6.81
CA ARG A 198 7.45 -3.91 -6.07
C ARG A 198 7.91 -5.00 -7.01
N VAL A 199 9.00 -5.64 -6.60
CA VAL A 199 9.57 -6.79 -7.31
C VAL A 199 9.45 -8.01 -6.40
N PHE A 200 8.91 -9.07 -6.94
CA PHE A 200 8.76 -10.38 -6.30
C PHE A 200 9.53 -11.41 -7.11
N GLY A 201 10.29 -12.23 -6.42
CA GLY A 201 11.01 -13.32 -7.07
C GLY A 201 10.76 -14.64 -6.36
N ARG A 202 10.66 -15.70 -7.15
CA ARG A 202 10.65 -17.08 -6.67
C ARG A 202 11.61 -17.95 -7.46
N VAL A 203 12.26 -18.85 -6.75
CA VAL A 203 13.11 -19.88 -7.31
C VAL A 203 12.59 -21.24 -6.84
N SER A 204 12.48 -22.21 -7.74
CA SER A 204 12.08 -23.59 -7.42
C SER A 204 12.77 -24.56 -8.35
N TYR A 205 12.87 -25.82 -7.93
CA TYR A 205 13.28 -26.95 -8.77
C TYR A 205 12.08 -27.61 -9.48
N SER A 206 10.87 -27.11 -9.25
CA SER A 206 9.64 -27.53 -9.92
C SER A 206 9.10 -26.41 -10.79
N GLU A 207 8.89 -26.68 -12.07
CA GLU A 207 8.26 -25.74 -13.00
C GLU A 207 6.80 -25.45 -12.61
N GLU A 208 6.08 -26.47 -12.12
CA GLU A 208 4.69 -26.36 -11.70
C GLU A 208 4.53 -25.37 -10.54
N GLU A 209 5.41 -25.43 -9.52
CA GLU A 209 5.41 -24.49 -8.39
C GLU A 209 5.66 -23.04 -8.82
N ILE A 210 6.45 -22.83 -9.87
CA ILE A 210 6.70 -21.48 -10.43
C ILE A 210 5.50 -20.98 -11.21
N GLN A 211 4.79 -21.84 -11.93
CA GLN A 211 3.61 -21.48 -12.70
C GLN A 211 2.41 -21.17 -11.81
N GLU A 212 2.26 -21.87 -10.69
CA GLU A 212 1.18 -21.65 -9.71
C GLU A 212 1.38 -20.39 -8.85
N PHE A 213 2.56 -19.80 -8.84
CA PHE A 213 2.86 -18.64 -8.02
C PHE A 213 2.23 -17.37 -8.61
N LYS A 214 1.26 -16.80 -7.87
CA LYS A 214 0.52 -15.60 -8.24
C LYS A 214 1.14 -14.36 -7.60
N ASP A 215 2.22 -13.87 -8.16
CA ASP A 215 2.97 -12.71 -7.69
C ASP A 215 2.16 -11.43 -7.84
N GLU A 216 1.29 -11.40 -8.86
CA GLU A 216 0.50 -10.23 -9.23
C GLU A 216 -0.46 -9.82 -8.10
N ASP A 217 -1.10 -10.79 -7.42
CA ASP A 217 -2.00 -10.53 -6.29
C ASP A 217 -1.23 -9.99 -5.07
N MET A 218 -0.04 -10.54 -4.79
CA MET A 218 0.83 -10.05 -3.69
C MET A 218 1.32 -8.64 -3.98
N GLY A 219 1.82 -8.39 -5.19
CA GLY A 219 2.27 -7.08 -5.62
C GLY A 219 1.18 -6.04 -5.58
N LEU A 220 -0.03 -6.43 -5.97
CA LEU A 220 -1.22 -5.59 -5.90
C LEU A 220 -1.50 -5.11 -4.47
N MET A 221 -1.52 -6.04 -3.51
CA MET A 221 -1.77 -5.71 -2.10
C MET A 221 -0.71 -4.77 -1.54
N ASP A 222 0.57 -5.05 -1.83
CA ASP A 222 1.69 -4.27 -1.34
C ASP A 222 1.69 -2.84 -1.90
N VAL A 223 1.61 -2.66 -3.23
CA VAL A 223 1.65 -1.31 -3.83
C VAL A 223 0.42 -0.49 -3.46
N SER A 224 -0.76 -1.13 -3.34
CA SER A 224 -1.98 -0.46 -2.89
C SER A 224 -1.90 -0.03 -1.43
N GLY A 225 -1.33 -0.87 -0.56
CA GLY A 225 -1.08 -0.56 0.85
C GLY A 225 -0.08 0.59 1.02
N MET A 226 1.04 0.54 0.28
CA MET A 226 2.05 1.61 0.29
C MET A 226 1.46 2.96 -0.13
N ALA A 227 0.69 2.96 -1.22
CA ALA A 227 0.08 4.17 -1.76
C ALA A 227 -0.93 4.80 -0.79
N ALA A 228 -1.75 3.96 -0.15
CA ALA A 228 -2.69 4.41 0.87
C ALA A 228 -1.97 4.97 2.10
N TYR A 229 -0.92 4.28 2.58
CA TYR A 229 -0.15 4.69 3.75
C TYR A 229 0.58 6.02 3.51
N ASP A 230 1.21 6.20 2.35
CA ASP A 230 1.92 7.44 2.01
C ASP A 230 0.97 8.65 1.95
N TYR A 231 -0.23 8.44 1.37
CA TYR A 231 -1.23 9.50 1.33
C TYR A 231 -1.84 9.77 2.70
N PHE A 232 -2.07 8.72 3.50
CA PHE A 232 -2.47 8.84 4.90
C PHE A 232 -1.49 9.70 5.71
N GLU A 233 -0.17 9.41 5.65
CA GLU A 233 0.86 10.20 6.32
C GLU A 233 0.86 11.67 5.88
N ARG A 234 0.48 11.90 4.63
CA ARG A 234 0.46 13.24 4.07
C ARG A 234 -0.69 14.11 4.60
N ILE A 235 -1.87 13.53 4.79
CA ILE A 235 -3.09 14.27 5.12
C ILE A 235 -3.53 14.13 6.59
N SER A 236 -2.97 13.18 7.32
CA SER A 236 -3.38 12.89 8.70
C SER A 236 -2.20 12.94 9.67
N PRO A 237 -2.33 13.59 10.83
CA PRO A 237 -1.41 13.38 11.93
C PRO A 237 -1.62 11.96 12.46
N HIS A 238 -0.54 11.26 12.79
CA HIS A 238 -0.58 9.89 13.27
C HIS A 238 0.46 9.64 14.36
N TRP A 239 0.25 8.56 15.13
CA TRP A 239 1.16 8.15 16.17
C TRP A 239 2.31 7.31 15.57
N GLU A 240 3.54 7.70 15.87
CA GLU A 240 4.72 6.88 15.58
C GLU A 240 5.39 6.45 16.89
N PRO A 241 5.79 5.16 17.01
CA PRO A 241 6.61 4.73 18.13
C PRO A 241 8.02 5.33 18.00
N ASP A 242 8.50 6.00 19.07
CA ASP A 242 9.88 6.46 19.16
C ASP A 242 10.77 5.30 19.64
N TYR A 243 11.44 4.65 18.73
CA TYR A 243 12.44 3.60 19.03
C TYR A 243 13.78 4.25 19.42
N ARG A 244 13.87 4.80 20.60
CA ARG A 244 15.14 5.27 21.18
C ARG A 244 15.77 4.24 22.08
#